data_f8be8c669901e0cc0ec970942ca40479
#
_entry.id   f8be8c669901e0cc0ec970942ca40479
#
_cell.length_a   1.000
_cell.length_b   1.000
_cell.length_c   1.000
_cell.angle_alpha   90.00
_cell.angle_beta   90.00
_cell.angle_gamma   90.00
#
_symmetry.space_group_name_H-M   'P 1'
#
loop_
_entity.id
_entity.type
_entity.pdbx_description
1 polymer ?
#
loop_
_entity_poly.entity_id
_entity_poly.type
_entity_poly.pdbx_seq_one_letter_code
_entity_poly.pdbx_strand_id
1 'polypeptide(L)'
;NSDYYTRQRVVQSAADPLHATPGDIGLGTRVDTIVRIHDEFTFTKLKTASSNKECTSYKEDILKEITQRFPDLQDTGLLNDIQNYYQAWNNFASHSYESSQKENLLNITNTLTYRVNDTALQLQTIHKSINDDIVIAVEEINRLGQQIADINKQIQSVESKSSSVNANDLRDKRDQLESTMANLVNISTFKNDIMSDSRYGGAMTDQGKDYTLAIDGITLVEGVNFHPLKLDTQASKDGFATIYYELNDETRIEMSNKITNGKLGAMLDLRGRNVDEHGEFMDGTITDFRNNLDTFAQTMIVHTNNIYALSAQDKMHSMDLKDMDKDMTLQNYSSYVQSGSFDVVVYNASGKEVARKSINIDASTTMNDT
;
A
#
# COMPACT_ATOMS: atom_id res chain seq x y z
N ASN A 1 -10.71 -34.73 10.21
CA ASN A 1 -11.43 -33.51 9.72
C ASN A 1 -10.40 -32.67 8.96
N SER A 2 -10.56 -32.61 7.63
CA SER A 2 -9.82 -31.63 6.84
C SER A 2 -10.52 -30.27 6.94
N ASP A 3 -9.75 -29.19 7.00
CA ASP A 3 -10.27 -27.84 6.92
C ASP A 3 -11.09 -27.67 5.63
N TYR A 4 -12.20 -26.93 5.70
CA TYR A 4 -13.14 -26.68 4.60
C TYR A 4 -13.94 -27.90 4.11
N TYR A 5 -13.88 -29.07 4.76
CA TYR A 5 -14.78 -30.18 4.42
C TYR A 5 -16.21 -29.90 4.89
N THR A 6 -17.13 -29.81 3.96
CA THR A 6 -18.54 -29.51 4.23
C THR A 6 -19.31 -30.80 4.49
N ARG A 7 -20.17 -30.79 5.52
CA ARG A 7 -21.04 -31.92 5.83
C ARG A 7 -21.93 -32.28 4.63
N GLN A 8 -22.00 -33.56 4.30
CA GLN A 8 -22.85 -34.08 3.23
C GLN A 8 -24.06 -34.81 3.78
N ARG A 9 -25.17 -34.75 3.07
CA ARG A 9 -26.41 -35.45 3.33
C ARG A 9 -26.80 -36.30 2.14
N VAL A 10 -27.08 -37.58 2.41
CA VAL A 10 -27.68 -38.51 1.42
C VAL A 10 -29.17 -38.20 1.28
N VAL A 11 -29.63 -37.99 0.06
CA VAL A 11 -31.02 -37.86 -0.29
C VAL A 11 -31.50 -39.19 -0.88
N GLN A 12 -32.57 -39.74 -0.32
CA GLN A 12 -33.10 -41.05 -0.69
C GLN A 12 -34.58 -40.92 -1.08
N SER A 13 -35.00 -41.71 -2.08
CA SER A 13 -36.39 -41.91 -2.44
C SER A 13 -36.76 -43.39 -2.44
N ALA A 14 -38.05 -43.68 -2.45
CA ALA A 14 -38.52 -45.05 -2.66
C ALA A 14 -38.12 -45.50 -4.06
N ALA A 15 -37.59 -46.71 -4.18
CA ALA A 15 -37.39 -47.33 -5.48
C ALA A 15 -38.75 -47.62 -6.17
N ASP A 16 -38.79 -47.53 -7.49
CA ASP A 16 -40.01 -47.82 -8.25
C ASP A 16 -40.46 -49.24 -7.94
N PRO A 17 -41.73 -49.44 -7.57
CA PRO A 17 -42.24 -50.74 -7.22
C PRO A 17 -42.27 -51.68 -8.42
N LEU A 18 -42.01 -52.96 -8.18
CA LEU A 18 -42.23 -53.98 -9.21
C LEU A 18 -43.71 -54.32 -9.26
N HIS A 19 -44.34 -54.02 -10.41
CA HIS A 19 -45.74 -54.40 -10.65
C HIS A 19 -45.85 -55.90 -10.89
N ALA A 20 -46.47 -56.60 -9.98
CA ALA A 20 -46.71 -58.03 -10.05
C ALA A 20 -48.10 -58.43 -9.56
N THR A 21 -48.67 -59.56 -10.05
CA THR A 21 -49.94 -60.11 -9.57
C THR A 21 -49.65 -60.91 -8.30
N PRO A 22 -50.30 -60.64 -7.17
CA PRO A 22 -51.58 -59.94 -6.97
C PRO A 22 -51.42 -58.46 -6.51
N GLY A 23 -50.25 -57.84 -6.57
CA GLY A 23 -50.00 -56.43 -6.15
C GLY A 23 -48.57 -55.98 -6.35
N ASP A 24 -48.34 -54.68 -6.09
CA ASP A 24 -47.03 -54.09 -6.24
C ASP A 24 -46.08 -54.49 -5.14
N ILE A 25 -44.83 -54.86 -5.52
CA ILE A 25 -43.75 -55.24 -4.59
C ILE A 25 -42.81 -54.03 -4.46
N GLY A 26 -42.64 -53.48 -3.24
CA GLY A 26 -41.69 -52.41 -2.98
C GLY A 26 -40.25 -52.92 -3.09
N LEU A 27 -39.41 -52.20 -3.79
CA LEU A 27 -37.98 -52.51 -4.00
C LEU A 27 -37.04 -51.78 -3.03
N GLY A 28 -37.61 -51.20 -1.95
CA GLY A 28 -36.83 -50.49 -0.93
C GLY A 28 -36.56 -49.02 -1.28
N THR A 29 -35.39 -48.50 -0.88
CA THR A 29 -34.98 -47.12 -1.13
C THR A 29 -33.75 -47.08 -2.03
N ARG A 30 -33.67 -46.03 -2.87
CA ARG A 30 -32.51 -45.72 -3.68
C ARG A 30 -31.92 -44.39 -3.24
N VAL A 31 -30.62 -44.21 -3.41
CA VAL A 31 -29.92 -42.93 -3.24
C VAL A 31 -30.14 -42.12 -4.51
N ASP A 32 -30.82 -40.96 -4.40
CA ASP A 32 -31.05 -40.08 -5.55
C ASP A 32 -29.84 -39.15 -5.76
N THR A 33 -29.35 -38.55 -4.69
CA THR A 33 -28.19 -37.66 -4.77
C THR A 33 -27.54 -37.48 -3.39
N ILE A 34 -26.30 -36.96 -3.37
CA ILE A 34 -25.60 -36.55 -2.17
C ILE A 34 -25.38 -35.04 -2.23
N VAL A 35 -25.95 -34.30 -1.30
CA VAL A 35 -25.92 -32.83 -1.28
C VAL A 35 -25.02 -32.34 -0.15
N ARG A 36 -24.37 -31.26 -0.41
CA ARG A 36 -23.53 -30.51 0.52
C ARG A 36 -24.38 -29.55 1.37
N ILE A 37 -24.17 -29.52 2.69
CA ILE A 37 -24.86 -28.58 3.58
C ILE A 37 -23.91 -27.39 3.75
N HIS A 38 -24.09 -26.40 2.91
CA HIS A 38 -23.26 -25.17 2.87
C HIS A 38 -24.14 -23.92 3.07
N ASP A 39 -23.68 -22.99 3.88
CA ASP A 39 -24.33 -21.69 4.09
C ASP A 39 -23.47 -20.59 3.44
N GLU A 40 -23.85 -20.20 2.23
CA GLU A 40 -23.13 -19.19 1.45
C GLU A 40 -23.13 -17.81 2.13
N PHE A 41 -24.19 -17.48 2.87
CA PHE A 41 -24.25 -16.21 3.59
C PHE A 41 -23.20 -16.14 4.72
N THR A 42 -23.15 -17.20 5.54
CA THR A 42 -22.12 -17.30 6.60
C THR A 42 -20.73 -17.38 6.02
N PHE A 43 -20.56 -18.09 4.91
CA PHE A 43 -19.25 -18.19 4.24
C PHE A 43 -18.80 -16.84 3.66
N THR A 44 -19.69 -16.06 3.06
CA THR A 44 -19.37 -14.71 2.57
C THR A 44 -18.98 -13.78 3.72
N LYS A 45 -19.68 -13.83 4.85
CA LYS A 45 -19.30 -13.09 6.05
C LYS A 45 -17.91 -13.49 6.57
N LEU A 46 -17.61 -14.78 6.58
CA LEU A 46 -16.29 -15.29 6.96
C LEU A 46 -15.20 -14.74 6.04
N LYS A 47 -15.40 -14.79 4.71
CA LYS A 47 -14.45 -14.22 3.73
C LYS A 47 -14.19 -12.73 3.99
N THR A 48 -15.25 -11.95 4.20
CA THR A 48 -15.13 -10.51 4.50
C THR A 48 -14.39 -10.25 5.81
N ALA A 49 -14.74 -11.00 6.88
CA ALA A 49 -14.09 -10.85 8.17
C ALA A 49 -12.58 -11.24 8.11
N SER A 50 -12.27 -12.29 7.36
CA SER A 50 -10.88 -12.74 7.15
C SER A 50 -10.08 -11.71 6.35
N SER A 51 -10.66 -11.15 5.29
CA SER A 51 -10.05 -10.06 4.51
C SER A 51 -9.73 -8.83 5.39
N ASN A 52 -10.68 -8.41 6.22
CA ASN A 52 -10.49 -7.28 7.14
C ASN A 52 -9.40 -7.58 8.19
N LYS A 53 -9.39 -8.78 8.72
CA LYS A 53 -8.38 -9.22 9.69
C LYS A 53 -6.98 -9.18 9.07
N GLU A 54 -6.79 -9.76 7.90
CA GLU A 54 -5.48 -9.78 7.22
C GLU A 54 -5.02 -8.38 6.83
N CYS A 55 -5.94 -7.51 6.41
CA CYS A 55 -5.63 -6.10 6.15
C CYS A 55 -5.10 -5.40 7.41
N THR A 56 -5.77 -5.56 8.54
CA THR A 56 -5.37 -4.92 9.81
C THR A 56 -4.08 -5.51 10.34
N SER A 57 -3.94 -6.84 10.29
CA SER A 57 -2.74 -7.54 10.77
C SER A 57 -1.48 -7.12 10.01
N TYR A 58 -1.55 -7.06 8.68
CA TYR A 58 -0.41 -6.63 7.87
C TYR A 58 -0.01 -5.17 8.16
N LYS A 59 -0.99 -4.27 8.32
CA LYS A 59 -0.72 -2.88 8.71
C LYS A 59 -0.04 -2.79 10.07
N GLU A 60 -0.56 -3.56 11.05
CA GLU A 60 0.03 -3.63 12.39
C GLU A 60 1.48 -4.11 12.35
N ASP A 61 1.76 -5.18 11.61
CA ASP A 61 3.10 -5.77 11.50
C ASP A 61 4.11 -4.77 10.91
N ILE A 62 3.75 -4.08 9.83
CA ILE A 62 4.62 -3.06 9.20
C ILE A 62 4.81 -1.84 10.11
N LEU A 63 3.74 -1.32 10.73
CA LEU A 63 3.86 -0.19 11.66
C LEU A 63 4.69 -0.55 12.89
N LYS A 64 4.60 -1.78 13.36
CA LYS A 64 5.43 -2.31 14.43
C LYS A 64 6.89 -2.44 14.02
N GLU A 65 7.18 -2.89 12.79
CA GLU A 65 8.52 -2.91 12.22
C GLU A 65 9.10 -1.48 12.16
N ILE A 66 8.33 -0.49 11.69
CA ILE A 66 8.74 0.91 11.67
C ILE A 66 9.07 1.39 13.09
N THR A 67 8.19 1.13 14.05
CA THR A 67 8.40 1.53 15.45
C THR A 67 9.65 0.89 16.06
N GLN A 68 9.96 -0.34 15.70
CA GLN A 68 11.17 -1.02 16.18
C GLN A 68 12.46 -0.48 15.55
N ARG A 69 12.40 -0.03 14.29
CA ARG A 69 13.56 0.57 13.59
C ARG A 69 13.84 2.01 14.05
N PHE A 70 12.80 2.72 14.50
CA PHE A 70 12.90 4.09 14.98
C PHE A 70 12.47 4.19 16.45
N PRO A 71 13.23 3.55 17.38
CA PRO A 71 12.90 3.63 18.79
C PRO A 71 13.08 5.06 19.27
N ASP A 72 11.97 5.71 19.61
CA ASP A 72 11.98 7.02 20.27
C ASP A 72 11.87 6.78 21.78
N LEU A 73 12.90 6.13 22.31
CA LEU A 73 13.01 5.82 23.75
C LEU A 73 13.66 6.99 24.49
N GLN A 74 13.47 7.02 25.79
CA GLN A 74 14.09 8.02 26.65
C GLN A 74 15.61 8.03 26.42
N ASP A 75 16.17 9.21 26.11
CA ASP A 75 17.58 9.46 25.82
C ASP A 75 18.13 8.84 24.52
N THR A 76 17.26 8.30 23.62
CA THR A 76 17.67 7.81 22.30
C THR A 76 16.62 8.10 21.25
N GLY A 77 17.01 8.21 19.97
CA GLY A 77 16.11 8.43 18.84
C GLY A 77 16.16 9.83 18.25
N LEU A 78 15.33 10.06 17.25
CA LEU A 78 15.32 11.32 16.49
C LEU A 78 14.90 12.51 17.38
N LEU A 79 13.94 12.33 18.25
CA LEU A 79 13.46 13.39 19.16
C LEU A 79 14.58 13.84 20.10
N ASN A 80 15.32 12.89 20.67
CA ASN A 80 16.45 13.21 21.54
C ASN A 80 17.57 13.96 20.77
N ASP A 81 17.87 13.53 19.52
CA ASP A 81 18.88 14.21 18.69
C ASP A 81 18.44 15.64 18.33
N ILE A 82 17.15 15.89 18.12
CA ILE A 82 16.57 17.23 17.94
C ILE A 82 16.71 18.08 19.22
N GLN A 83 16.41 17.52 20.37
CA GLN A 83 16.55 18.23 21.66
C GLN A 83 18.02 18.59 21.93
N ASN A 84 18.94 17.67 21.70
CA ASN A 84 20.38 17.90 21.81
C ASN A 84 20.86 18.98 20.85
N TYR A 85 20.33 19.02 19.63
CA TYR A 85 20.63 20.06 18.64
C TYR A 85 20.23 21.45 19.13
N TYR A 86 19.01 21.62 19.64
CA TYR A 86 18.57 22.90 20.20
C TYR A 86 19.35 23.29 21.46
N GLN A 87 19.71 22.33 22.30
CA GLN A 87 20.53 22.59 23.47
C GLN A 87 21.96 23.03 23.11
N ALA A 88 22.54 22.43 22.06
CA ALA A 88 23.83 22.83 21.56
C ALA A 88 23.82 24.27 21.00
N TRP A 89 22.73 24.69 20.35
CA TRP A 89 22.53 26.07 19.93
C TRP A 89 22.44 27.04 21.11
N ASN A 90 21.71 26.71 22.17
CA ASN A 90 21.62 27.51 23.38
C ASN A 90 22.99 27.67 24.07
N ASN A 91 23.76 26.58 24.16
CA ASN A 91 25.11 26.61 24.72
C ASN A 91 26.05 27.46 23.87
N PHE A 92 25.97 27.32 22.54
CA PHE A 92 26.76 28.15 21.63
C PHE A 92 26.36 29.63 21.69
N ALA A 93 25.08 29.95 21.78
CA ALA A 93 24.64 31.35 21.95
C ALA A 93 25.18 32.00 23.23
N SER A 94 25.29 31.22 24.30
CA SER A 94 25.83 31.71 25.60
C SER A 94 27.35 31.84 25.61
N HIS A 95 28.09 31.08 24.79
CA HIS A 95 29.55 30.98 24.78
C HIS A 95 30.10 30.97 23.34
N SER A 96 29.65 31.90 22.48
CA SER A 96 29.90 31.92 21.05
C SER A 96 31.38 32.09 20.64
N TYR A 97 32.21 32.61 21.55
CA TYR A 97 33.65 32.77 21.33
C TYR A 97 34.48 31.52 21.64
N GLU A 98 33.89 30.49 22.28
CA GLU A 98 34.57 29.25 22.61
C GLU A 98 34.57 28.26 21.42
N SER A 99 35.78 27.91 20.93
CA SER A 99 35.91 26.93 19.83
C SER A 99 35.30 25.57 20.17
N SER A 100 35.37 25.18 21.44
CA SER A 100 34.77 23.94 21.94
C SER A 100 33.23 23.85 21.72
N GLN A 101 32.52 24.97 21.86
CA GLN A 101 31.06 25.03 21.64
C GLN A 101 30.74 24.96 20.16
N LYS A 102 31.56 25.55 19.30
CA LYS A 102 31.43 25.41 17.84
C LYS A 102 31.60 23.97 17.39
N GLU A 103 32.63 23.29 17.87
CA GLU A 103 32.88 21.88 17.57
C GLU A 103 31.78 20.97 18.08
N ASN A 104 31.29 21.25 19.31
CA ASN A 104 30.17 20.49 19.87
C ASN A 104 28.88 20.64 19.04
N LEU A 105 28.54 21.87 18.62
CA LEU A 105 27.38 22.12 17.75
C LEU A 105 27.54 21.42 16.40
N LEU A 106 28.71 21.45 15.78
CA LEU A 106 28.98 20.74 14.53
C LEU A 106 28.82 19.23 14.68
N ASN A 107 29.37 18.65 15.75
CA ASN A 107 29.25 17.21 16.01
C ASN A 107 27.80 16.77 16.21
N ILE A 108 27.02 17.54 16.98
CA ILE A 108 25.60 17.24 17.22
C ILE A 108 24.79 17.43 15.93
N THR A 109 25.08 18.47 15.12
CA THR A 109 24.47 18.68 13.82
C THR A 109 24.74 17.52 12.87
N ASN A 110 25.98 17.03 12.82
CA ASN A 110 26.35 15.86 12.02
C ASN A 110 25.61 14.60 12.48
N THR A 111 25.46 14.40 13.79
CA THR A 111 24.72 13.27 14.35
C THR A 111 23.25 13.33 13.94
N LEU A 112 22.59 14.48 14.08
CA LEU A 112 21.20 14.68 13.66
C LEU A 112 21.05 14.45 12.15
N THR A 113 21.94 15.02 11.33
CA THR A 113 21.91 14.85 9.87
C THR A 113 22.07 13.38 9.47
N TYR A 114 23.00 12.67 10.11
CA TYR A 114 23.17 11.23 9.88
C TYR A 114 21.88 10.46 10.25
N ARG A 115 21.28 10.76 11.39
CA ARG A 115 20.03 10.11 11.85
C ARG A 115 18.88 10.35 10.88
N VAL A 116 18.68 11.58 10.41
CA VAL A 116 17.63 11.93 9.44
C VAL A 116 17.82 11.16 8.12
N ASN A 117 19.06 11.15 7.60
CA ASN A 117 19.37 10.40 6.37
C ASN A 117 19.20 8.89 6.54
N ASP A 118 19.63 8.32 7.66
CA ASP A 118 19.45 6.89 7.96
C ASP A 118 17.95 6.55 8.05
N THR A 119 17.16 7.39 8.72
CA THR A 119 15.70 7.25 8.79
C THR A 119 15.06 7.25 7.39
N ALA A 120 15.45 8.18 6.53
CA ALA A 120 14.94 8.26 5.16
C ALA A 120 15.28 6.99 4.35
N LEU A 121 16.52 6.50 4.44
CA LEU A 121 16.96 5.26 3.77
C LEU A 121 16.20 4.02 4.28
N GLN A 122 15.95 3.93 5.57
CA GLN A 122 15.20 2.82 6.15
C GLN A 122 13.73 2.84 5.71
N LEU A 123 13.08 4.02 5.69
CA LEU A 123 11.72 4.17 5.16
C LEU A 123 11.65 3.79 3.67
N GLN A 124 12.65 4.18 2.88
CA GLN A 124 12.74 3.79 1.48
C GLN A 124 12.88 2.27 1.31
N THR A 125 13.66 1.62 2.18
CA THR A 125 13.83 0.16 2.17
C THR A 125 12.51 -0.55 2.48
N ILE A 126 11.76 -0.09 3.50
CA ILE A 126 10.43 -0.64 3.82
C ILE A 126 9.46 -0.42 2.66
N HIS A 127 9.46 0.79 2.06
CA HIS A 127 8.62 1.12 0.93
C HIS A 127 8.84 0.18 -0.26
N LYS A 128 10.12 -0.12 -0.57
CA LYS A 128 10.50 -1.08 -1.60
C LYS A 128 10.07 -2.50 -1.25
N SER A 129 10.28 -2.93 0.00
CA SER A 129 9.86 -4.27 0.44
C SER A 129 8.35 -4.48 0.29
N ILE A 130 7.53 -3.46 0.64
CA ILE A 130 6.07 -3.51 0.44
C ILE A 130 5.73 -3.62 -1.05
N ASN A 131 6.45 -2.91 -1.92
CA ASN A 131 6.24 -3.04 -3.36
C ASN A 131 6.55 -4.45 -3.87
N ASP A 132 7.62 -5.06 -3.40
CA ASP A 132 7.99 -6.44 -3.79
C ASP A 132 6.92 -7.43 -3.28
N ASP A 133 6.39 -7.22 -2.08
CA ASP A 133 5.26 -8.00 -1.54
C ASP A 133 3.99 -7.84 -2.38
N ILE A 134 3.71 -6.65 -2.93
CA ILE A 134 2.58 -6.41 -3.85
C ILE A 134 2.73 -7.26 -5.12
N VAL A 135 3.90 -7.31 -5.70
CA VAL A 135 4.17 -8.13 -6.90
C VAL A 135 3.86 -9.60 -6.61
N ILE A 136 4.39 -10.12 -5.50
CA ILE A 136 4.16 -11.51 -5.07
C ILE A 136 2.67 -11.77 -4.80
N ALA A 137 1.98 -10.83 -4.15
CA ALA A 137 0.55 -10.99 -3.86
C ALA A 137 -0.30 -11.02 -5.13
N VAL A 138 0.01 -10.19 -6.14
CA VAL A 138 -0.70 -10.20 -7.43
C VAL A 138 -0.45 -11.50 -8.19
N GLU A 139 0.78 -12.01 -8.19
CA GLU A 139 1.10 -13.31 -8.79
C GLU A 139 0.32 -14.45 -8.11
N GLU A 140 0.23 -14.42 -6.78
CA GLU A 140 -0.54 -15.41 -6.02
C GLU A 140 -2.04 -15.31 -6.28
N ILE A 141 -2.61 -14.09 -6.37
CA ILE A 141 -4.02 -13.88 -6.76
C ILE A 141 -4.28 -14.46 -8.15
N ASN A 142 -3.39 -14.22 -9.10
CA ASN A 142 -3.51 -14.76 -10.45
C ASN A 142 -3.45 -16.29 -10.44
N ARG A 143 -2.53 -16.87 -9.68
CA ARG A 143 -2.41 -18.33 -9.52
C ARG A 143 -3.68 -18.94 -8.94
N LEU A 144 -4.25 -18.34 -7.89
CA LEU A 144 -5.49 -18.79 -7.26
C LEU A 144 -6.69 -18.64 -8.21
N GLY A 145 -6.77 -17.53 -8.95
CA GLY A 145 -7.82 -17.30 -9.95
C GLY A 145 -7.82 -18.36 -11.04
N GLN A 146 -6.64 -18.71 -11.58
CA GLN A 146 -6.50 -19.79 -12.55
C GLN A 146 -6.91 -21.15 -11.97
N GLN A 147 -6.52 -21.46 -10.72
CA GLN A 147 -6.90 -22.71 -10.08
C GLN A 147 -8.44 -22.80 -9.85
N ILE A 148 -9.10 -21.71 -9.52
CA ILE A 148 -10.56 -21.65 -9.39
C ILE A 148 -11.22 -21.94 -10.75
N ALA A 149 -10.74 -21.33 -11.83
CA ALA A 149 -11.24 -21.59 -13.18
C ALA A 149 -11.06 -23.07 -13.60
N ASP A 150 -9.91 -23.66 -13.27
CA ASP A 150 -9.62 -25.08 -13.54
C ASP A 150 -10.55 -26.02 -12.73
N ILE A 151 -10.82 -25.68 -11.46
CA ILE A 151 -11.81 -26.44 -10.65
C ILE A 151 -13.21 -26.30 -11.23
N ASN A 152 -13.62 -25.10 -11.66
CA ASN A 152 -14.91 -24.90 -12.31
C ASN A 152 -15.04 -25.79 -13.57
N LYS A 153 -14.00 -25.91 -14.37
CA LYS A 153 -13.97 -26.82 -15.52
C LYS A 153 -14.13 -28.29 -15.11
N GLN A 154 -13.52 -28.70 -14.00
CA GLN A 154 -13.70 -30.06 -13.45
C GLN A 154 -15.12 -30.27 -12.94
N ILE A 155 -15.71 -29.33 -12.20
CA ILE A 155 -17.11 -29.35 -11.74
C ILE A 155 -18.03 -29.52 -12.95
N GLN A 156 -17.86 -28.70 -13.99
CA GLN A 156 -18.64 -28.79 -15.22
C GLN A 156 -18.52 -30.18 -15.88
N SER A 157 -17.32 -30.77 -15.93
CA SER A 157 -17.10 -32.10 -16.51
C SER A 157 -17.78 -33.22 -15.73
N VAL A 158 -17.84 -33.10 -14.39
CA VAL A 158 -18.47 -34.11 -13.53
C VAL A 158 -19.99 -33.98 -13.57
N GLU A 159 -20.53 -32.78 -13.41
CA GLU A 159 -21.98 -32.54 -13.26
C GLU A 159 -22.72 -32.53 -14.61
N SER A 160 -22.05 -32.33 -15.74
CA SER A 160 -22.66 -32.42 -17.07
C SER A 160 -23.07 -33.86 -17.47
N LYS A 161 -22.52 -34.87 -16.77
CA LYS A 161 -22.77 -36.28 -17.09
C LYS A 161 -24.09 -36.80 -16.52
N SER A 162 -24.56 -36.24 -15.43
CA SER A 162 -25.83 -36.60 -14.77
C SER A 162 -26.28 -35.50 -13.82
N SER A 163 -27.58 -35.16 -13.87
CA SER A 163 -28.20 -34.19 -12.98
C SER A 163 -28.23 -34.62 -11.49
N SER A 164 -27.97 -35.90 -11.21
CA SER A 164 -27.94 -36.44 -9.85
C SER A 164 -26.58 -36.45 -9.19
N VAL A 165 -25.50 -36.09 -9.93
CA VAL A 165 -24.13 -36.08 -9.44
C VAL A 165 -23.73 -34.65 -9.09
N ASN A 166 -23.37 -34.41 -7.83
CA ASN A 166 -22.82 -33.16 -7.34
C ASN A 166 -21.31 -33.34 -7.08
N ALA A 167 -20.52 -32.44 -7.59
CA ALA A 167 -19.04 -32.40 -7.41
C ALA A 167 -18.65 -31.79 -6.04
N ASN A 168 -19.17 -32.35 -4.94
CA ASN A 168 -19.05 -31.77 -3.59
C ASN A 168 -17.61 -31.50 -3.17
N ASP A 169 -16.70 -32.46 -3.38
CA ASP A 169 -15.29 -32.30 -2.97
C ASP A 169 -14.56 -31.22 -3.80
N LEU A 170 -14.91 -31.04 -5.07
CA LEU A 170 -14.38 -29.97 -5.90
C LEU A 170 -14.90 -28.60 -5.45
N ARG A 171 -16.14 -28.53 -5.01
CA ARG A 171 -16.73 -27.30 -4.44
C ARG A 171 -16.08 -26.94 -3.12
N ASP A 172 -15.79 -27.93 -2.26
CA ASP A 172 -15.05 -27.69 -1.01
C ASP A 172 -13.62 -27.15 -1.31
N LYS A 173 -12.94 -27.68 -2.31
CA LYS A 173 -11.63 -27.14 -2.77
C LYS A 173 -11.75 -25.72 -3.32
N ARG A 174 -12.82 -25.42 -4.08
CA ARG A 174 -13.08 -24.08 -4.59
C ARG A 174 -13.29 -23.09 -3.44
N ASP A 175 -14.12 -23.44 -2.45
CA ASP A 175 -14.36 -22.63 -1.27
C ASP A 175 -13.06 -22.38 -0.47
N GLN A 176 -12.16 -23.35 -0.40
CA GLN A 176 -10.83 -23.18 0.20
C GLN A 176 -9.99 -22.15 -0.57
N LEU A 177 -9.97 -22.22 -1.90
CA LEU A 177 -9.24 -21.24 -2.73
C LEU A 177 -9.85 -19.84 -2.63
N GLU A 178 -11.20 -19.74 -2.63
CA GLU A 178 -11.92 -18.47 -2.39
C GLU A 178 -11.53 -17.86 -1.03
N SER A 179 -11.48 -18.66 0.03
CA SER A 179 -11.09 -18.20 1.36
C SER A 179 -9.62 -17.74 1.40
N THR A 180 -8.73 -18.48 0.73
CA THR A 180 -7.32 -18.09 0.62
C THR A 180 -7.16 -16.78 -0.17
N MET A 181 -7.90 -16.61 -1.28
CA MET A 181 -7.90 -15.37 -2.05
C MET A 181 -8.50 -14.20 -1.26
N ALA A 182 -9.53 -14.44 -0.44
CA ALA A 182 -10.13 -13.42 0.41
C ALA A 182 -9.16 -12.86 1.47
N ASN A 183 -8.16 -13.63 1.88
CA ASN A 183 -7.09 -13.14 2.74
C ASN A 183 -6.17 -12.12 2.03
N LEU A 184 -6.03 -12.28 0.71
CA LEU A 184 -5.16 -11.41 -0.10
C LEU A 184 -5.89 -10.17 -0.60
N VAL A 185 -7.18 -10.28 -0.97
CA VAL A 185 -7.92 -9.20 -1.61
C VAL A 185 -9.42 -9.30 -1.32
N ASN A 186 -10.12 -8.16 -1.39
CA ASN A 186 -11.57 -8.10 -1.25
C ASN A 186 -12.26 -8.71 -2.47
N ILE A 187 -12.75 -9.94 -2.33
CA ILE A 187 -13.50 -10.63 -3.39
C ILE A 187 -15.00 -10.64 -3.13
N SER A 188 -15.74 -10.60 -4.22
CA SER A 188 -17.16 -10.95 -4.26
C SER A 188 -17.35 -12.16 -5.18
N THR A 189 -18.18 -13.10 -4.76
CA THR A 189 -18.51 -14.29 -5.55
C THR A 189 -20.00 -14.33 -5.81
N PHE A 190 -20.37 -14.63 -7.04
CA PHE A 190 -21.74 -14.89 -7.44
C PHE A 190 -21.82 -16.30 -8.00
N LYS A 191 -22.77 -17.06 -7.47
CA LYS A 191 -23.05 -18.43 -7.87
C LYS A 191 -24.54 -18.47 -8.22
N ASN A 192 -24.87 -18.61 -9.50
CA ASN A 192 -26.25 -18.79 -9.92
C ASN A 192 -26.62 -20.27 -9.73
N ASP A 193 -26.98 -20.60 -8.50
CA ASP A 193 -27.33 -21.97 -8.13
C ASP A 193 -28.67 -22.39 -8.76
N ILE A 194 -28.60 -23.31 -9.71
CA ILE A 194 -29.75 -23.94 -10.29
C ILE A 194 -30.15 -25.10 -9.37
N MET A 195 -31.40 -25.17 -8.98
CA MET A 195 -31.93 -26.33 -8.26
C MET A 195 -31.82 -27.55 -9.16
N SER A 196 -30.90 -28.46 -8.88
CA SER A 196 -30.76 -29.72 -9.61
C SER A 196 -31.95 -30.66 -9.38
N ASP A 197 -32.61 -30.54 -8.22
CA ASP A 197 -33.90 -31.20 -7.92
C ASP A 197 -34.73 -30.33 -6.97
N SER A 198 -35.84 -29.78 -7.47
CA SER A 198 -36.76 -28.90 -6.73
C SER A 198 -37.43 -29.54 -5.49
N ARG A 199 -37.36 -30.86 -5.37
CA ARG A 199 -37.86 -31.59 -4.22
C ARG A 199 -36.97 -31.50 -2.97
N TYR A 200 -35.71 -31.04 -3.14
CA TYR A 200 -34.73 -31.09 -2.09
C TYR A 200 -34.03 -29.72 -1.94
N GLY A 201 -34.39 -28.99 -0.92
CA GLY A 201 -33.91 -27.63 -0.65
C GLY A 201 -32.40 -27.47 -0.33
N GLY A 202 -31.57 -28.30 -0.89
CA GLY A 202 -30.09 -28.24 -0.74
C GLY A 202 -29.38 -28.81 -1.98
N ALA A 203 -30.16 -29.20 -3.00
CA ALA A 203 -29.60 -29.72 -4.25
C ALA A 203 -29.33 -28.56 -5.23
N MET A 204 -28.54 -27.59 -4.80
CA MET A 204 -28.17 -26.43 -5.61
C MET A 204 -26.85 -26.70 -6.32
N THR A 205 -26.79 -26.39 -7.61
CA THR A 205 -25.56 -26.50 -8.41
C THR A 205 -25.45 -25.37 -9.43
N ASP A 206 -24.28 -24.75 -9.53
CA ASP A 206 -23.93 -23.80 -10.58
C ASP A 206 -23.35 -24.47 -11.85
N GLN A 207 -23.23 -25.79 -11.84
CA GLN A 207 -22.61 -26.58 -12.91
C GLN A 207 -21.23 -26.03 -13.38
N GLY A 208 -20.58 -25.19 -12.56
CA GLY A 208 -19.32 -24.52 -12.91
C GLY A 208 -19.43 -23.46 -14.02
N LYS A 209 -20.65 -23.18 -14.54
CA LYS A 209 -20.84 -22.23 -15.66
C LYS A 209 -21.23 -20.83 -15.16
N ASP A 210 -22.08 -20.77 -14.16
CA ASP A 210 -22.66 -19.52 -13.67
C ASP A 210 -21.91 -19.00 -12.41
N TYR A 211 -20.62 -19.28 -12.36
CA TYR A 211 -19.73 -18.84 -11.30
C TYR A 211 -19.01 -17.56 -11.73
N THR A 212 -19.06 -16.54 -10.90
CA THR A 212 -18.31 -15.30 -11.10
C THR A 212 -17.56 -14.93 -9.83
N LEU A 213 -16.28 -14.59 -9.96
CA LEU A 213 -15.45 -14.01 -8.91
C LEU A 213 -14.95 -12.67 -9.37
N ALA A 214 -15.21 -11.62 -8.58
CA ALA A 214 -14.89 -10.24 -8.93
C ALA A 214 -14.22 -9.50 -7.77
N ILE A 215 -13.45 -8.46 -8.10
CA ILE A 215 -12.92 -7.46 -7.18
C ILE A 215 -13.56 -6.12 -7.56
N ASP A 216 -14.38 -5.57 -6.66
CA ASP A 216 -15.10 -4.30 -6.87
C ASP A 216 -15.78 -4.21 -8.24
N GLY A 217 -16.50 -5.26 -8.62
CA GLY A 217 -17.23 -5.33 -9.88
C GLY A 217 -16.40 -5.71 -11.12
N ILE A 218 -15.09 -5.82 -11.00
CA ILE A 218 -14.21 -6.29 -12.08
C ILE A 218 -14.06 -7.80 -11.98
N THR A 219 -14.52 -8.51 -12.99
CA THR A 219 -14.56 -9.99 -13.02
C THR A 219 -13.19 -10.56 -13.33
N LEU A 220 -12.64 -11.36 -12.41
CA LEU A 220 -11.40 -12.12 -12.62
C LEU A 220 -11.67 -13.53 -13.12
N VAL A 221 -12.70 -14.19 -12.59
CA VAL A 221 -13.09 -15.54 -13.03
C VAL A 221 -14.54 -15.51 -13.46
N GLU A 222 -14.80 -15.93 -14.68
CA GLU A 222 -16.15 -16.12 -15.27
C GLU A 222 -16.29 -17.55 -15.78
N GLY A 223 -17.04 -18.36 -15.02
CA GLY A 223 -17.14 -19.79 -15.31
C GLY A 223 -15.79 -20.47 -15.30
N VAL A 224 -15.32 -20.88 -16.49
CA VAL A 224 -14.03 -21.56 -16.72
C VAL A 224 -12.94 -20.61 -17.22
N ASN A 225 -13.27 -19.36 -17.46
CA ASN A 225 -12.34 -18.35 -17.98
C ASN A 225 -11.73 -17.54 -16.82
N PHE A 226 -10.45 -17.28 -16.94
CA PHE A 226 -9.69 -16.45 -16.00
C PHE A 226 -9.07 -15.25 -16.71
N HIS A 227 -9.18 -14.08 -16.11
CA HIS A 227 -8.64 -12.81 -16.58
C HIS A 227 -7.65 -12.28 -15.53
N PRO A 228 -6.33 -12.34 -15.82
CA PRO A 228 -5.32 -11.99 -14.83
C PRO A 228 -5.23 -10.49 -14.58
N LEU A 229 -4.87 -10.12 -13.35
CA LEU A 229 -4.36 -8.81 -13.04
C LEU A 229 -2.96 -8.66 -13.64
N LYS A 230 -2.65 -7.47 -14.15
CA LYS A 230 -1.35 -7.13 -14.71
C LYS A 230 -0.66 -6.05 -13.89
N LEU A 231 0.66 -5.99 -13.99
CA LEU A 231 1.50 -5.01 -13.31
C LEU A 231 2.17 -4.10 -14.34
N ASP A 232 2.22 -2.80 -14.04
CA ASP A 232 2.97 -1.79 -14.78
C ASP A 232 3.97 -1.13 -13.84
N THR A 233 5.26 -1.19 -14.18
CA THR A 233 6.35 -0.59 -13.40
C THR A 233 6.84 0.73 -14.02
N GLN A 234 6.26 1.17 -15.13
CA GLN A 234 6.69 2.39 -15.82
C GLN A 234 5.94 3.62 -15.33
N ALA A 235 4.80 3.46 -14.67
CA ALA A 235 3.99 4.55 -14.17
C ALA A 235 4.64 5.28 -12.97
N SER A 236 5.45 4.59 -12.18
CA SER A 236 6.16 5.17 -11.04
C SER A 236 7.61 5.47 -11.36
N LYS A 237 8.12 6.60 -10.86
CA LYS A 237 9.52 7.04 -10.98
C LYS A 237 10.51 6.02 -10.37
N ASP A 238 10.13 5.40 -9.27
CA ASP A 238 10.94 4.39 -8.58
C ASP A 238 10.78 2.98 -9.17
N GLY A 239 10.01 2.82 -10.25
CA GLY A 239 9.72 1.53 -10.87
C GLY A 239 8.78 0.66 -10.05
N PHE A 240 7.99 1.25 -9.16
CA PHE A 240 7.01 0.52 -8.34
C PHE A 240 5.81 0.10 -9.17
N ALA A 241 5.31 -1.11 -8.89
CA ALA A 241 4.24 -1.73 -9.64
C ALA A 241 2.87 -1.08 -9.37
N THR A 242 2.19 -0.62 -10.40
CA THR A 242 0.75 -0.32 -10.38
C THR A 242 -0.03 -1.52 -10.92
N ILE A 243 -1.24 -1.72 -10.39
CA ILE A 243 -2.07 -2.88 -10.71
C ILE A 243 -3.16 -2.46 -11.68
N TYR A 244 -3.28 -3.14 -12.80
CA TYR A 244 -4.34 -2.89 -13.75
C TYR A 244 -4.99 -4.18 -14.27
N TYR A 245 -6.21 -4.05 -14.74
CA TYR A 245 -6.96 -5.06 -15.46
C TYR A 245 -7.07 -4.62 -16.92
N GLU A 246 -6.84 -5.53 -17.84
CA GLU A 246 -6.90 -5.25 -19.28
C GLU A 246 -8.14 -5.89 -19.90
N LEU A 247 -8.98 -5.06 -20.51
CA LEU A 247 -10.13 -5.51 -21.28
C LEU A 247 -9.70 -6.08 -22.64
N ASN A 248 -10.61 -6.77 -23.31
CA ASN A 248 -10.37 -7.37 -24.63
C ASN A 248 -10.05 -6.36 -25.73
N ASP A 249 -10.38 -5.10 -25.55
CA ASP A 249 -10.10 -3.97 -26.44
C ASP A 249 -8.79 -3.23 -26.07
N GLU A 250 -7.95 -3.85 -25.23
CA GLU A 250 -6.70 -3.27 -24.70
C GLU A 250 -6.90 -2.07 -23.75
N THR A 251 -8.14 -1.72 -23.41
CA THR A 251 -8.42 -0.71 -22.40
C THR A 251 -7.95 -1.17 -21.03
N ARG A 252 -7.18 -0.33 -20.35
CA ARG A 252 -6.66 -0.60 -19.01
C ARG A 252 -7.56 0.02 -17.95
N ILE A 253 -7.96 -0.77 -16.97
CA ILE A 253 -8.69 -0.32 -15.79
C ILE A 253 -7.73 -0.39 -14.60
N GLU A 254 -7.47 0.73 -13.95
CA GLU A 254 -6.64 0.75 -12.76
C GLU A 254 -7.35 0.06 -11.59
N MET A 255 -6.63 -0.83 -10.92
CA MET A 255 -7.16 -1.66 -9.84
C MET A 255 -6.74 -1.20 -8.45
N SER A 256 -5.75 -0.33 -8.33
CA SER A 256 -5.19 0.10 -7.03
C SER A 256 -6.26 0.66 -6.09
N ASN A 257 -7.21 1.44 -6.61
CA ASN A 257 -8.32 2.02 -5.84
C ASN A 257 -9.50 1.06 -5.60
N LYS A 258 -9.56 -0.05 -6.34
CA LYS A 258 -10.61 -1.08 -6.20
C LYS A 258 -10.26 -2.15 -5.18
N ILE A 259 -8.98 -2.33 -4.91
CA ILE A 259 -8.45 -3.27 -3.93
C ILE A 259 -8.39 -2.59 -2.57
N THR A 260 -9.47 -2.68 -1.79
CA THR A 260 -9.64 -1.93 -0.53
C THR A 260 -9.31 -2.72 0.73
N ASN A 261 -9.30 -4.05 0.64
CA ASN A 261 -9.13 -4.94 1.78
C ASN A 261 -8.23 -6.13 1.45
N GLY A 262 -8.03 -7.00 2.42
CA GLY A 262 -7.06 -8.08 2.35
C GLY A 262 -5.63 -7.57 2.54
N LYS A 263 -4.70 -8.49 2.50
CA LYS A 263 -3.28 -8.17 2.65
C LYS A 263 -2.80 -7.17 1.58
N LEU A 264 -3.25 -7.35 0.32
CA LEU A 264 -2.90 -6.46 -0.79
C LEU A 264 -3.48 -5.05 -0.62
N GLY A 265 -4.71 -4.92 -0.09
CA GLY A 265 -5.30 -3.62 0.24
C GLY A 265 -4.47 -2.86 1.29
N ALA A 266 -3.99 -3.58 2.32
CA ALA A 266 -3.09 -3.01 3.34
C ALA A 266 -1.75 -2.55 2.75
N MET A 267 -1.16 -3.35 1.87
CA MET A 267 0.09 -3.00 1.18
C MET A 267 -0.06 -1.71 0.37
N LEU A 268 -1.16 -1.57 -0.37
CA LEU A 268 -1.46 -0.38 -1.16
C LEU A 268 -1.71 0.85 -0.27
N ASP A 269 -2.40 0.71 0.87
CA ASP A 269 -2.59 1.80 1.83
C ASP A 269 -1.28 2.28 2.47
N LEU A 270 -0.35 1.37 2.71
CA LEU A 270 0.95 1.70 3.29
C LEU A 270 1.89 2.32 2.26
N ARG A 271 1.98 1.74 1.07
CA ARG A 271 2.89 2.18 0.00
C ARG A 271 2.38 3.44 -0.69
N GLY A 272 1.12 3.46 -1.07
CA GLY A 272 0.47 4.42 -1.93
C GLY A 272 -0.26 3.75 -3.10
N ARG A 273 -1.35 4.38 -3.54
CA ARG A 273 -2.26 3.89 -4.60
C ARG A 273 -2.15 4.72 -5.87
N ASN A 274 -2.08 6.03 -5.70
CA ASN A 274 -2.18 7.00 -6.78
C ASN A 274 -0.82 7.63 -7.06
N VAL A 275 -0.46 7.67 -8.33
CA VAL A 275 0.80 8.24 -8.82
C VAL A 275 0.47 9.52 -9.58
N ASP A 276 1.24 10.59 -9.37
CA ASP A 276 1.11 11.85 -10.08
C ASP A 276 1.75 11.80 -11.49
N GLU A 277 1.70 12.91 -12.21
CA GLU A 277 2.29 13.06 -13.55
C GLU A 277 3.83 12.94 -13.56
N HIS A 278 4.48 13.05 -12.40
CA HIS A 278 5.92 12.91 -12.23
C HIS A 278 6.34 11.50 -11.78
N GLY A 279 5.37 10.61 -11.58
CA GLY A 279 5.59 9.25 -11.12
C GLY A 279 5.80 9.11 -9.61
N GLU A 280 5.45 10.14 -8.81
CA GLU A 280 5.52 10.10 -7.35
C GLU A 280 4.17 9.68 -6.74
N PHE A 281 4.19 8.92 -5.64
CA PHE A 281 2.97 8.58 -4.93
C PHE A 281 2.43 9.80 -4.16
N MET A 282 1.14 10.10 -4.37
CA MET A 282 0.43 11.20 -3.72
C MET A 282 -0.16 10.81 -2.36
N ASP A 283 -0.23 9.52 -2.08
CA ASP A 283 -0.86 8.94 -0.88
C ASP A 283 -0.02 7.79 -0.34
N GLY A 284 -0.40 7.26 0.82
CA GLY A 284 0.27 6.14 1.48
C GLY A 284 0.99 6.53 2.76
N THR A 285 0.83 5.68 3.80
CA THR A 285 1.39 5.96 5.13
C THR A 285 2.91 6.14 5.13
N ILE A 286 3.63 5.33 4.34
CA ILE A 286 5.09 5.44 4.23
C ILE A 286 5.48 6.69 3.45
N THR A 287 4.74 7.03 2.41
CA THR A 287 4.91 8.26 1.65
C THR A 287 4.71 9.49 2.54
N ASP A 288 3.67 9.49 3.38
CA ASP A 288 3.42 10.56 4.34
C ASP A 288 4.56 10.72 5.35
N PHE A 289 5.11 9.61 5.87
CA PHE A 289 6.26 9.66 6.77
C PHE A 289 7.50 10.24 6.09
N ARG A 290 7.78 9.87 4.85
CA ARG A 290 8.90 10.42 4.06
C ARG A 290 8.71 11.91 3.82
N ASN A 291 7.54 12.34 3.36
CA ASN A 291 7.23 13.75 3.08
C ASN A 291 7.31 14.61 4.36
N ASN A 292 6.86 14.09 5.49
CA ASN A 292 6.98 14.79 6.78
C ASN A 292 8.46 14.92 7.21
N LEU A 293 9.27 13.89 7.01
CA LEU A 293 10.70 13.93 7.31
C LEU A 293 11.44 14.93 6.41
N ASP A 294 11.12 14.97 5.11
CA ASP A 294 11.68 15.92 4.16
C ASP A 294 11.29 17.37 4.51
N THR A 295 10.01 17.60 4.84
CA THR A 295 9.51 18.90 5.29
C THR A 295 10.23 19.35 6.57
N PHE A 296 10.42 18.43 7.52
CA PHE A 296 11.18 18.70 8.75
C PHE A 296 12.62 19.11 8.43
N ALA A 297 13.33 18.31 7.63
CA ALA A 297 14.72 18.58 7.25
C ALA A 297 14.86 19.93 6.52
N GLN A 298 13.99 20.21 5.55
CA GLN A 298 13.95 21.46 4.82
C GLN A 298 13.69 22.66 5.74
N THR A 299 12.71 22.55 6.64
CA THR A 299 12.39 23.61 7.60
C THR A 299 13.56 23.89 8.52
N MET A 300 14.25 22.86 9.02
CA MET A 300 15.44 22.99 9.84
C MET A 300 16.56 23.72 9.11
N ILE A 301 16.83 23.33 7.85
CA ILE A 301 17.89 23.97 7.03
C ILE A 301 17.55 25.44 6.79
N VAL A 302 16.35 25.75 6.34
CA VAL A 302 15.92 27.13 6.03
C VAL A 302 15.97 27.99 7.28
N HIS A 303 15.43 27.49 8.40
CA HIS A 303 15.39 28.24 9.67
C HIS A 303 16.80 28.51 10.21
N THR A 304 17.66 27.49 10.20
CA THR A 304 19.06 27.63 10.63
C THR A 304 19.83 28.64 9.75
N ASN A 305 19.67 28.56 8.42
CA ASN A 305 20.31 29.49 7.50
C ASN A 305 19.81 30.93 7.69
N ASN A 306 18.53 31.13 7.94
CA ASN A 306 17.98 32.45 8.21
C ASN A 306 18.51 33.04 9.50
N ILE A 307 18.62 32.25 10.59
CA ILE A 307 19.25 32.71 11.84
C ILE A 307 20.73 33.07 11.60
N TYR A 308 21.45 32.25 10.87
CA TYR A 308 22.86 32.54 10.53
C TYR A 308 22.99 33.82 9.70
N ALA A 309 22.13 34.03 8.73
CA ALA A 309 22.13 35.22 7.89
C ALA A 309 21.86 36.51 8.68
N LEU A 310 21.05 36.40 9.76
CA LEU A 310 20.71 37.53 10.64
C LEU A 310 21.76 37.78 11.76
N SER A 311 22.64 36.81 12.01
CA SER A 311 23.61 36.92 13.10
C SER A 311 24.84 37.73 12.69
N ALA A 312 25.45 38.49 13.65
CA ALA A 312 26.68 39.19 13.43
C ALA A 312 27.84 38.20 13.20
N GLN A 313 28.67 38.45 12.20
CA GLN A 313 29.79 37.61 11.82
C GLN A 313 31.08 38.45 11.82
N ASP A 314 32.21 37.87 12.27
CA ASP A 314 33.53 38.54 12.23
C ASP A 314 34.01 38.74 10.81
N LYS A 315 33.68 37.80 9.92
CA LYS A 315 34.05 37.84 8.51
C LYS A 315 32.91 37.26 7.65
N MET A 316 32.55 37.97 6.60
CA MET A 316 31.63 37.53 5.61
C MET A 316 32.40 37.07 4.37
N HIS A 317 32.33 35.80 4.03
CA HIS A 317 32.89 35.25 2.80
C HIS A 317 31.74 34.79 1.91
N SER A 318 31.71 35.29 0.68
CA SER A 318 30.82 34.67 -0.33
C SER A 318 31.44 33.35 -0.76
N MET A 319 30.60 32.33 -1.03
CA MET A 319 31.06 31.17 -1.79
C MET A 319 31.47 31.62 -3.19
N ASP A 320 32.57 31.04 -3.70
CA ASP A 320 32.98 31.26 -5.08
C ASP A 320 31.97 30.54 -6.02
N LEU A 321 30.99 31.27 -6.50
CA LEU A 321 29.92 30.78 -7.38
C LEU A 321 30.40 30.80 -8.84
N LYS A 322 31.43 29.98 -9.15
CA LYS A 322 32.12 29.98 -10.46
C LYS A 322 31.19 29.65 -11.65
N ASP A 323 30.13 28.92 -11.40
CA ASP A 323 29.23 28.43 -12.45
C ASP A 323 27.89 29.21 -12.51
N MET A 324 27.75 30.32 -11.75
CA MET A 324 26.55 31.15 -11.80
C MET A 324 26.64 32.19 -12.91
N ASP A 325 25.63 32.23 -13.76
CA ASP A 325 25.40 33.34 -14.69
C ASP A 325 24.98 34.59 -13.90
N LYS A 326 25.87 35.59 -13.84
CA LYS A 326 25.68 36.81 -13.03
C LYS A 326 24.57 37.70 -13.55
N ASP A 327 24.16 37.52 -14.81
CA ASP A 327 23.10 38.28 -15.46
C ASP A 327 21.72 37.59 -15.32
N MET A 328 21.70 36.38 -14.80
CA MET A 328 20.43 35.70 -14.50
C MET A 328 19.80 36.27 -13.24
N THR A 329 18.48 36.40 -13.21
CA THR A 329 17.75 36.89 -12.04
C THR A 329 17.86 35.92 -10.86
N LEU A 330 18.00 36.45 -9.66
CA LEU A 330 18.19 35.68 -8.44
C LEU A 330 17.02 34.69 -8.19
N GLN A 331 15.80 35.08 -8.55
CA GLN A 331 14.61 34.24 -8.40
C GLN A 331 14.62 33.01 -9.34
N ASN A 332 15.31 33.07 -10.47
CA ASN A 332 15.49 31.92 -11.36
C ASN A 332 16.49 30.89 -10.83
N TYR A 333 17.41 31.31 -9.93
CA TYR A 333 18.33 30.39 -9.27
C TYR A 333 17.68 29.61 -8.14
N SER A 334 16.75 30.24 -7.42
CA SER A 334 16.12 29.61 -6.28
C SER A 334 14.72 30.19 -6.05
N SER A 335 13.74 29.32 -5.98
CA SER A 335 12.36 29.64 -5.57
C SER A 335 12.24 30.20 -4.15
N TYR A 336 13.30 30.08 -3.35
CA TYR A 336 13.36 30.65 -1.99
C TYR A 336 13.71 32.12 -1.97
N VAL A 337 14.25 32.68 -3.05
CA VAL A 337 14.52 34.11 -3.16
C VAL A 337 13.20 34.85 -3.45
N GLN A 338 12.73 35.57 -2.46
CA GLN A 338 11.51 36.37 -2.54
C GLN A 338 11.84 37.85 -2.73
N SER A 339 10.93 38.60 -3.36
CA SER A 339 11.02 40.06 -3.45
C SER A 339 10.92 40.67 -2.05
N GLY A 340 11.80 41.61 -1.76
CA GLY A 340 11.88 42.26 -0.45
C GLY A 340 13.15 43.06 -0.30
N SER A 341 13.46 43.50 0.90
CA SER A 341 14.72 44.18 1.20
C SER A 341 15.37 43.61 2.44
N PHE A 342 16.70 43.59 2.47
CA PHE A 342 17.46 43.26 3.66
C PHE A 342 18.60 44.29 3.84
N ASP A 343 19.02 44.47 5.10
CA ASP A 343 20.09 45.39 5.45
C ASP A 343 21.37 44.61 5.76
N VAL A 344 22.47 45.00 5.15
CA VAL A 344 23.82 44.60 5.56
C VAL A 344 24.34 45.67 6.53
N VAL A 345 24.56 45.28 7.78
CA VAL A 345 24.97 46.20 8.87
C VAL A 345 26.35 45.79 9.35
N VAL A 346 27.25 46.76 9.40
CA VAL A 346 28.62 46.59 9.92
C VAL A 346 28.70 47.18 11.32
N TYR A 347 29.17 46.39 12.26
CA TYR A 347 29.39 46.78 13.66
C TYR A 347 30.87 46.87 13.97
N ASN A 348 31.27 47.78 14.84
CA ASN A 348 32.62 47.82 15.38
C ASN A 348 32.80 46.80 16.54
N ALA A 349 34.01 46.69 17.08
CA ALA A 349 34.35 45.77 18.17
C ALA A 349 33.55 46.05 19.48
N SER A 350 32.92 47.23 19.62
CA SER A 350 32.07 47.56 20.74
C SER A 350 30.56 47.32 20.48
N GLY A 351 30.22 46.69 19.37
CA GLY A 351 28.83 46.39 18.98
C GLY A 351 28.04 47.60 18.48
N LYS A 352 28.71 48.72 18.14
CA LYS A 352 28.05 49.92 17.60
C LYS A 352 28.04 49.83 16.07
N GLU A 353 26.86 50.12 15.47
CA GLU A 353 26.70 50.23 14.03
C GLU A 353 27.60 51.31 13.43
N VAL A 354 28.41 50.99 12.42
CA VAL A 354 29.31 51.90 11.72
C VAL A 354 28.91 52.12 10.27
N ALA A 355 28.21 51.17 9.64
CA ALA A 355 27.72 51.29 8.30
C ALA A 355 26.48 50.42 8.11
N ARG A 356 25.56 50.85 7.19
CA ARG A 356 24.38 50.10 6.78
C ARG A 356 24.16 50.30 5.28
N LYS A 357 23.89 49.21 4.59
CA LYS A 357 23.45 49.25 3.18
C LYS A 357 22.21 48.39 3.05
N SER A 358 21.12 48.97 2.57
CA SER A 358 19.90 48.25 2.22
C SER A 358 20.03 47.72 0.78
N ILE A 359 19.72 46.44 0.61
CA ILE A 359 19.70 45.78 -0.69
C ILE A 359 18.23 45.38 -0.96
N ASN A 360 17.72 45.85 -2.09
CA ASN A 360 16.37 45.52 -2.54
C ASN A 360 16.46 44.38 -3.56
N ILE A 361 15.63 43.38 -3.39
CA ILE A 361 15.46 42.25 -4.34
C ILE A 361 14.07 42.31 -4.93
N ASP A 362 13.98 42.31 -6.24
CA ASP A 362 12.77 42.19 -7.01
C ASP A 362 12.91 41.10 -8.08
N ALA A 363 11.88 40.92 -8.91
CA ALA A 363 11.86 39.89 -9.94
C ALA A 363 12.94 40.09 -11.05
N SER A 364 13.52 41.28 -11.14
CA SER A 364 14.55 41.64 -12.12
C SER A 364 15.97 41.64 -11.55
N THR A 365 16.11 41.56 -10.24
CA THR A 365 17.40 41.66 -9.54
C THR A 365 18.34 40.51 -9.91
N THR A 366 19.54 40.85 -10.35
CA THR A 366 20.64 39.93 -10.71
C THR A 366 21.76 39.97 -9.65
N MET A 367 22.74 39.07 -9.77
CA MET A 367 23.95 39.11 -8.91
C MET A 367 24.77 40.38 -9.11
N ASN A 368 24.67 41.01 -10.28
CA ASN A 368 25.41 42.26 -10.55
C ASN A 368 24.75 43.49 -9.88
N ASP A 369 23.47 43.39 -9.45
CA ASP A 369 22.70 44.48 -8.83
C ASP A 369 22.87 44.51 -7.30
N THR A 370 23.39 43.42 -6.69
CA THR A 370 23.52 43.26 -5.25
C THR A 370 24.98 43.46 -4.81
#